data_de6cb05dc3e58d6590a460624650071c
#
_entry.id   de6cb05dc3e58d6590a460624650071c
#
_cell.length_a   1.000
_cell.length_b   1.000
_cell.length_c   1.000
_cell.angle_alpha   90.00
_cell.angle_beta   90.00
_cell.angle_gamma   90.00
#
_symmetry.space_group_name_H-M   'P 1'
#
loop_
_entity.id
_entity.type
_entity.pdbx_description
1 polymer ?
#
loop_
_entity_poly.entity_id
_entity_poly.type
_entity_poly.pdbx_seq_one_letter_code
_entity_poly.pdbx_strand_id
1 'polypeptide(L)'
;MIRTISSREVYRNRWTRVREDVIERTNGQRGIYGVVDKDPAAIIIPLEATAEGEFVYLIEQFRYTVGARHLEFPQGGWEMAEVDAEEMARGELREETGLMAERMTHLSTLQIAYGVMNQQQHVFLAEGLTMGEAEPDVEEHDLVVRRVSVREFEQMLLDEVIVDNCSVAAWGLYKVWRERQ
;
A
#
# COMPACT_ATOMS: atom_id res chain seq x y z
N MET A 1 1.05 -28.76 10.33
CA MET A 1 0.54 -27.76 9.36
C MET A 1 -0.98 -27.72 9.48
N ILE A 2 -1.63 -26.56 9.40
CA ILE A 2 -3.08 -26.44 9.34
C ILE A 2 -3.54 -26.89 7.94
N ARG A 3 -4.62 -27.64 7.87
CA ARG A 3 -5.21 -28.14 6.62
C ARG A 3 -6.63 -27.58 6.46
N THR A 4 -6.95 -27.03 5.31
CA THR A 4 -8.31 -26.64 4.95
C THR A 4 -9.10 -27.88 4.58
N ILE A 5 -10.26 -28.06 5.20
CA ILE A 5 -11.21 -29.16 4.94
C ILE A 5 -12.26 -28.74 3.93
N SER A 6 -12.82 -27.54 4.11
CA SER A 6 -13.77 -26.94 3.18
C SER A 6 -13.70 -25.42 3.29
N SER A 7 -14.17 -24.75 2.26
CA SER A 7 -14.23 -23.29 2.18
C SER A 7 -15.60 -22.88 1.64
N ARG A 8 -16.14 -21.81 2.17
CA ARG A 8 -17.36 -21.18 1.62
C ARG A 8 -17.19 -19.67 1.59
N GLU A 9 -17.65 -19.04 0.51
CA GLU A 9 -17.78 -17.59 0.46
C GLU A 9 -18.94 -17.16 1.35
N VAL A 10 -18.71 -16.15 2.21
CA VAL A 10 -19.72 -15.62 3.14
C VAL A 10 -20.14 -14.19 2.83
N TYR A 11 -19.30 -13.45 2.11
CA TYR A 11 -19.59 -12.10 1.62
C TYR A 11 -18.78 -11.78 0.39
N ARG A 12 -19.38 -11.07 -0.57
CA ARG A 12 -18.70 -10.50 -1.73
C ARG A 12 -19.35 -9.18 -2.13
N ASN A 13 -18.50 -8.21 -2.46
CA ASN A 13 -18.86 -7.05 -3.28
C ASN A 13 -17.77 -6.84 -4.35
N ARG A 14 -17.76 -5.70 -5.03
CA ARG A 14 -16.77 -5.39 -6.08
C ARG A 14 -15.33 -5.42 -5.53
N TRP A 15 -15.10 -4.91 -4.31
CA TRP A 15 -13.76 -4.68 -3.75
C TRP A 15 -13.30 -5.71 -2.72
N THR A 16 -14.22 -6.54 -2.21
CA THR A 16 -13.92 -7.40 -1.06
C THR A 16 -14.62 -8.73 -1.17
N ARG A 17 -13.86 -9.79 -0.98
CA ARG A 17 -14.38 -11.15 -0.83
C ARG A 17 -14.00 -11.68 0.55
N VAL A 18 -14.97 -12.24 1.27
CA VAL A 18 -14.72 -12.89 2.56
C VAL A 18 -15.15 -14.35 2.46
N ARG A 19 -14.28 -15.26 2.86
CA ARG A 19 -14.58 -16.67 2.98
C ARG A 19 -14.38 -17.17 4.40
N GLU A 20 -15.09 -18.23 4.74
CA GLU A 20 -14.91 -19.00 5.96
C GLU A 20 -14.41 -20.39 5.60
N ASP A 21 -13.26 -20.78 6.18
CA ASP A 21 -12.64 -22.09 6.00
C ASP A 21 -12.88 -22.94 7.25
N VAL A 22 -13.34 -24.17 7.06
CA VAL A 22 -13.23 -25.20 8.09
C VAL A 22 -11.81 -25.75 8.03
N ILE A 23 -11.09 -25.67 9.14
CA ILE A 23 -9.71 -26.09 9.23
C ILE A 23 -9.52 -27.26 10.20
N GLU A 24 -8.48 -28.05 10.00
CA GLU A 24 -8.00 -29.04 10.93
C GLU A 24 -6.56 -28.72 11.33
N ARG A 25 -6.31 -28.64 12.62
CA ARG A 25 -5.00 -28.37 13.21
C ARG A 25 -4.18 -29.66 13.31
N THR A 26 -2.86 -29.53 13.52
CA THR A 26 -1.93 -30.68 13.65
C THR A 26 -2.29 -31.66 14.75
N ASN A 27 -3.03 -31.22 15.76
CA ASN A 27 -3.53 -32.06 16.85
C ASN A 27 -4.88 -32.72 16.54
N GLY A 28 -5.39 -32.62 15.30
CA GLY A 28 -6.68 -33.16 14.87
C GLY A 28 -7.90 -32.32 15.26
N GLN A 29 -7.73 -31.23 16.00
CA GLN A 29 -8.84 -30.36 16.34
C GLN A 29 -9.31 -29.57 15.13
N ARG A 30 -10.63 -29.49 14.94
CA ARG A 30 -11.26 -28.66 13.94
C ARG A 30 -11.55 -27.26 14.48
N GLY A 31 -11.63 -26.31 13.57
CA GLY A 31 -11.99 -24.92 13.83
C GLY A 31 -12.43 -24.23 12.57
N ILE A 32 -12.73 -22.96 12.68
CA ILE A 32 -13.03 -22.09 11.53
C ILE A 32 -11.95 -21.01 11.41
N TYR A 33 -11.77 -20.50 10.18
CA TYR A 33 -10.88 -19.37 9.88
C TYR A 33 -11.59 -18.44 8.91
N GLY A 34 -11.79 -17.17 9.29
CA GLY A 34 -12.28 -16.14 8.39
C GLY A 34 -11.11 -15.52 7.62
N VAL A 35 -11.24 -15.41 6.32
CA VAL A 35 -10.20 -14.83 5.47
C VAL A 35 -10.84 -13.76 4.58
N VAL A 36 -10.20 -12.59 4.56
CA VAL A 36 -10.48 -11.55 3.55
C VAL A 36 -9.55 -11.78 2.37
N ASP A 37 -10.12 -12.14 1.23
CA ASP A 37 -9.37 -12.27 -0.02
C ASP A 37 -9.35 -10.93 -0.73
N LYS A 38 -8.16 -10.43 -1.02
CA LYS A 38 -7.91 -9.18 -1.75
C LYS A 38 -6.82 -9.40 -2.79
N ASP A 39 -6.96 -8.73 -3.92
CA ASP A 39 -5.93 -8.66 -4.94
C ASP A 39 -4.70 -7.92 -4.44
N PRO A 40 -3.51 -8.14 -5.03
CA PRO A 40 -2.31 -7.41 -4.69
C PRO A 40 -2.48 -5.90 -4.86
N ALA A 41 -1.70 -5.14 -4.10
CA ALA A 41 -1.62 -3.69 -4.18
C ALA A 41 -0.15 -3.25 -4.30
N ALA A 42 0.08 -2.01 -4.72
CA ALA A 42 1.37 -1.36 -4.66
C ALA A 42 1.34 -0.20 -3.65
N ILE A 43 2.49 0.12 -3.08
CA ILE A 43 2.76 1.35 -2.35
C ILE A 43 4.05 1.96 -2.87
N ILE A 44 4.05 3.25 -3.09
CA ILE A 44 5.13 3.95 -3.74
C ILE A 44 5.72 4.99 -2.79
N ILE A 45 7.04 5.01 -2.66
CA ILE A 45 7.80 6.08 -1.99
C ILE A 45 8.31 7.02 -3.08
N PRO A 46 7.61 8.14 -3.36
CA PRO A 46 8.05 9.12 -4.35
C PRO A 46 9.13 10.00 -3.71
N LEU A 47 10.39 9.76 -4.07
CA LEU A 47 11.55 10.45 -3.50
C LEU A 47 12.15 11.43 -4.51
N GLU A 48 12.24 12.68 -4.12
CA GLU A 48 12.86 13.75 -4.89
C GLU A 48 14.13 14.25 -4.18
N ALA A 49 15.26 14.19 -4.84
CA ALA A 49 16.52 14.75 -4.36
C ALA A 49 16.77 16.10 -5.07
N THR A 50 16.97 17.16 -4.27
CA THR A 50 17.26 18.53 -4.76
C THR A 50 18.48 19.11 -4.08
N ALA A 51 18.92 20.29 -4.52
CA ALA A 51 19.99 21.04 -3.84
C ALA A 51 19.61 21.48 -2.41
N GLU A 52 18.30 21.55 -2.10
CA GLU A 52 17.77 21.95 -0.81
C GLU A 52 17.60 20.76 0.16
N GLY A 53 17.69 19.53 -0.35
CA GLY A 53 17.51 18.31 0.41
C GLY A 53 16.62 17.28 -0.30
N GLU A 54 16.21 16.28 0.48
CA GLU A 54 15.32 15.22 -0.01
C GLU A 54 13.89 15.48 0.44
N PHE A 55 12.96 15.20 -0.44
CA PHE A 55 11.52 15.37 -0.25
C PHE A 55 10.78 14.09 -0.63
N VAL A 56 9.65 13.88 0.01
CA VAL A 56 8.69 12.82 -0.38
C VAL A 56 7.32 13.44 -0.67
N TYR A 57 6.55 12.75 -1.48
CA TYR A 57 5.18 13.13 -1.77
C TYR A 57 4.23 12.17 -1.07
N LEU A 58 3.27 12.75 -0.37
CA LEU A 58 2.20 12.06 0.34
C LEU A 58 0.87 12.43 -0.29
N ILE A 59 -0.12 11.60 -0.07
CA ILE A 59 -1.52 11.91 -0.31
C ILE A 59 -2.24 12.06 1.02
N GLU A 60 -3.20 12.98 1.07
CA GLU A 60 -4.12 13.15 2.19
C GLU A 60 -5.52 12.85 1.69
N GLN A 61 -6.16 11.80 2.23
CA GLN A 61 -7.50 11.42 1.83
C GLN A 61 -8.36 11.00 3.03
N PHE A 62 -9.69 10.98 2.85
CA PHE A 62 -10.62 10.52 3.86
C PHE A 62 -10.72 8.99 3.83
N ARG A 63 -10.30 8.34 4.90
CA ARG A 63 -10.41 6.89 5.06
C ARG A 63 -11.71 6.55 5.82
N TYR A 64 -12.74 6.15 5.06
CA TYR A 64 -14.08 5.86 5.57
C TYR A 64 -14.09 4.89 6.76
N THR A 65 -13.25 3.85 6.71
CA THR A 65 -13.19 2.79 7.73
C THR A 65 -12.78 3.29 9.11
N VAL A 66 -12.03 4.38 9.17
CA VAL A 66 -11.56 5.02 10.43
C VAL A 66 -12.18 6.40 10.65
N GLY A 67 -12.99 6.89 9.70
CA GLY A 67 -13.77 8.11 9.83
C GLY A 67 -12.94 9.40 9.90
N ALA A 68 -11.73 9.41 9.34
CA ALA A 68 -10.81 10.53 9.42
C ALA A 68 -9.97 10.69 8.14
N ARG A 69 -9.41 11.87 7.94
CA ARG A 69 -8.39 12.11 6.91
C ARG A 69 -7.03 11.69 7.43
N HIS A 70 -6.26 11.01 6.57
CA HIS A 70 -4.92 10.56 6.90
C HIS A 70 -3.93 10.91 5.79
N LEU A 71 -2.67 11.10 6.19
CA LEU A 71 -1.52 11.23 5.31
C LEU A 71 -0.89 9.86 5.13
N GLU A 72 -0.60 9.50 3.89
CA GLU A 72 0.00 8.22 3.52
C GLU A 72 0.81 8.34 2.22
N PHE A 73 1.65 7.36 1.94
CA PHE A 73 2.24 7.25 0.61
C PHE A 73 1.18 6.84 -0.42
N PRO A 74 1.32 7.26 -1.69
CA PRO A 74 0.47 6.78 -2.77
C PRO A 74 0.41 5.25 -2.78
N GLN A 75 -0.80 4.69 -2.80
CA GLN A 75 -1.00 3.25 -2.72
C GLN A 75 -2.39 2.81 -3.18
N GLY A 76 -2.44 1.76 -3.94
CA GLY A 76 -3.69 1.16 -4.37
C GLY A 76 -3.48 -0.13 -5.11
N GLY A 77 -4.52 -0.65 -5.72
CA GLY A 77 -4.49 -1.91 -6.46
C GLY A 77 -5.57 -1.96 -7.51
N TRP A 78 -5.23 -2.51 -8.64
CA TRP A 78 -6.14 -2.66 -9.76
C TRP A 78 -6.91 -3.98 -9.67
N GLU A 79 -8.20 -3.96 -10.01
CA GLU A 79 -9.07 -5.12 -10.04
C GLU A 79 -8.81 -6.04 -11.26
N MET A 80 -7.53 -6.25 -11.60
CA MET A 80 -7.11 -7.08 -12.73
C MET A 80 -6.15 -8.18 -12.25
N ALA A 81 -6.49 -9.42 -12.54
CA ALA A 81 -5.80 -10.61 -12.01
C ALA A 81 -4.35 -10.80 -12.48
N GLU A 82 -3.89 -10.11 -13.51
CA GLU A 82 -2.55 -10.27 -14.11
C GLU A 82 -1.98 -8.92 -14.55
N VAL A 83 -1.76 -8.00 -13.60
CA VAL A 83 -1.05 -6.75 -13.87
C VAL A 83 0.38 -6.87 -13.35
N ASP A 84 1.34 -6.36 -14.12
CA ASP A 84 2.71 -6.20 -13.65
C ASP A 84 2.74 -5.23 -12.46
N ALA A 85 3.43 -5.61 -11.40
CA ALA A 85 3.45 -4.84 -10.16
C ALA A 85 4.07 -3.44 -10.34
N GLU A 86 5.04 -3.28 -11.25
CA GLU A 86 5.63 -1.99 -11.56
C GLU A 86 4.66 -1.13 -12.37
N GLU A 87 3.95 -1.71 -13.32
CA GLU A 87 2.92 -1.00 -14.11
C GLU A 87 1.81 -0.49 -13.19
N MET A 88 1.32 -1.32 -12.26
CA MET A 88 0.37 -0.91 -11.23
C MET A 88 0.92 0.25 -10.39
N ALA A 89 2.15 0.15 -9.88
CA ALA A 89 2.75 1.20 -9.07
C ALA A 89 2.92 2.53 -9.83
N ARG A 90 3.23 2.48 -11.13
CA ARG A 90 3.31 3.67 -12.00
C ARG A 90 1.94 4.29 -12.23
N GLY A 91 0.92 3.47 -12.38
CA GLY A 91 -0.47 3.91 -12.51
C GLY A 91 -0.92 4.65 -11.27
N GLU A 92 -0.84 4.02 -10.08
CA GLU A 92 -1.22 4.60 -8.80
C GLU A 92 -0.48 5.93 -8.53
N LEU A 93 0.84 5.96 -8.77
CA LEU A 93 1.61 7.19 -8.60
C LEU A 93 1.06 8.33 -9.47
N ARG A 94 0.73 8.05 -10.73
CA ARG A 94 0.19 9.06 -11.65
C ARG A 94 -1.24 9.46 -11.28
N GLU A 95 -2.10 8.50 -11.00
CA GLU A 95 -3.51 8.72 -10.69
C GLU A 95 -3.67 9.57 -9.44
N GLU A 96 -2.99 9.21 -8.34
CA GLU A 96 -3.12 9.88 -7.05
C GLU A 96 -2.30 11.19 -6.94
N THR A 97 -1.17 11.32 -7.67
CA THR A 97 -0.26 12.47 -7.47
C THR A 97 0.01 13.30 -8.72
N GLY A 98 -0.29 12.79 -9.91
CA GLY A 98 0.15 13.37 -11.16
C GLY A 98 1.65 13.19 -11.44
N LEU A 99 2.38 12.48 -10.60
CA LEU A 99 3.82 12.27 -10.78
C LEU A 99 4.11 11.08 -11.69
N MET A 100 5.16 11.26 -12.52
CA MET A 100 5.81 10.19 -13.26
C MET A 100 7.23 10.00 -12.76
N ALA A 101 7.69 8.75 -12.69
CA ALA A 101 9.05 8.42 -12.25
C ALA A 101 9.90 7.89 -13.40
N GLU A 102 11.14 8.39 -13.51
CA GLU A 102 12.13 7.83 -14.43
C GLU A 102 12.52 6.40 -14.02
N ARG A 103 12.71 6.19 -12.72
CA ARG A 103 13.13 4.90 -12.15
C ARG A 103 12.16 4.44 -11.08
N MET A 104 11.73 3.18 -11.21
CA MET A 104 11.00 2.44 -10.18
C MET A 104 11.88 1.30 -9.67
N THR A 105 12.13 1.25 -8.37
CA THR A 105 12.91 0.17 -7.74
C THR A 105 12.00 -0.64 -6.83
N HIS A 106 11.76 -1.90 -7.16
CA HIS A 106 11.02 -2.81 -6.29
C HIS A 106 11.88 -3.15 -5.06
N LEU A 107 11.44 -2.75 -3.88
CA LEU A 107 12.17 -2.98 -2.62
C LEU A 107 11.81 -4.34 -2.01
N SER A 108 10.54 -4.69 -1.97
CA SER A 108 10.03 -5.95 -1.43
C SER A 108 8.54 -6.12 -1.69
N THR A 109 8.03 -7.32 -1.39
CA THR A 109 6.60 -7.62 -1.29
C THR A 109 6.26 -7.98 0.14
N LEU A 110 5.36 -7.23 0.76
CA LEU A 110 4.91 -7.40 2.14
C LEU A 110 3.53 -8.06 2.19
N GLN A 111 3.17 -8.59 3.34
CA GLN A 111 1.82 -9.06 3.65
C GLN A 111 1.16 -8.03 4.57
N ILE A 112 0.05 -7.42 4.17
CA ILE A 112 -0.56 -6.30 4.90
C ILE A 112 -1.06 -6.74 6.28
N ALA A 113 -1.88 -7.78 6.31
CA ALA A 113 -2.48 -8.29 7.55
C ALA A 113 -2.68 -9.82 7.49
N TYR A 114 -1.59 -10.56 7.35
CA TYR A 114 -1.59 -12.01 7.09
C TYR A 114 -2.31 -12.86 8.17
N GLY A 115 -2.71 -12.27 9.28
CA GLY A 115 -3.56 -12.93 10.27
C GLY A 115 -5.03 -13.02 9.87
N VAL A 116 -5.51 -12.19 8.92
CA VAL A 116 -6.91 -12.09 8.53
C VAL A 116 -7.12 -11.95 7.03
N MET A 117 -6.10 -11.55 6.26
CA MET A 117 -6.19 -11.38 4.80
C MET A 117 -4.95 -11.90 4.10
N ASN A 118 -5.10 -12.17 2.81
CA ASN A 118 -4.04 -12.67 1.93
C ASN A 118 -3.45 -11.59 1.00
N GLN A 119 -3.81 -10.32 1.19
CA GLN A 119 -3.33 -9.25 0.33
C GLN A 119 -1.82 -9.06 0.44
N GLN A 120 -1.16 -9.06 -0.70
CA GLN A 120 0.24 -8.66 -0.86
C GLN A 120 0.32 -7.18 -1.21
N GLN A 121 1.39 -6.53 -0.77
CA GLN A 121 1.70 -5.16 -1.13
C GLN A 121 3.13 -5.07 -1.66
N HIS A 122 3.26 -4.65 -2.91
CA HIS A 122 4.54 -4.42 -3.56
C HIS A 122 5.04 -3.02 -3.20
N VAL A 123 6.22 -2.93 -2.61
CA VAL A 123 6.83 -1.66 -2.18
C VAL A 123 7.81 -1.19 -3.23
N PHE A 124 7.59 0.01 -3.75
CA PHE A 124 8.44 0.65 -4.74
C PHE A 124 9.02 1.97 -4.25
N LEU A 125 10.27 2.21 -4.62
CA LEU A 125 10.89 3.53 -4.58
C LEU A 125 10.80 4.14 -5.97
N ALA A 126 10.26 5.35 -6.07
CA ALA A 126 10.14 6.12 -7.30
C ALA A 126 11.08 7.33 -7.27
N GLU A 127 11.94 7.45 -8.28
CA GLU A 127 12.95 8.51 -8.37
C GLU A 127 12.97 9.12 -9.79
N GLY A 128 13.59 10.31 -9.92
CA GLY A 128 13.57 11.06 -11.18
C GLY A 128 12.16 11.55 -11.50
N LEU A 129 11.52 12.14 -10.48
CA LEU A 129 10.12 12.54 -10.56
C LEU A 129 9.92 13.74 -11.49
N THR A 130 8.87 13.66 -12.31
CA THR A 130 8.40 14.75 -13.16
C THR A 130 6.89 14.91 -12.99
N MET A 131 6.40 16.16 -13.07
CA MET A 131 4.97 16.42 -12.99
C MET A 131 4.31 16.13 -14.34
N GLY A 132 3.30 15.29 -14.34
CA GLY A 132 2.37 15.04 -15.44
C GLY A 132 0.99 15.61 -15.16
N GLU A 133 -0.01 15.09 -15.85
CA GLU A 133 -1.41 15.36 -15.53
C GLU A 133 -1.92 14.29 -14.56
N ALA A 134 -2.50 14.73 -13.44
CA ALA A 134 -3.18 13.82 -12.52
C ALA A 134 -4.49 13.35 -13.17
N GLU A 135 -4.78 12.08 -13.07
CA GLU A 135 -6.02 11.47 -13.57
C GLU A 135 -6.71 10.71 -12.41
N PRO A 136 -7.13 11.42 -11.34
CA PRO A 136 -7.70 10.76 -10.16
C PRO A 136 -8.99 10.04 -10.52
N ASP A 137 -9.20 8.88 -9.92
CA ASP A 137 -10.46 8.16 -10.02
C ASP A 137 -11.61 9.00 -9.44
N VAL A 138 -12.84 8.75 -9.90
CA VAL A 138 -14.04 9.47 -9.47
C VAL A 138 -14.24 9.38 -7.94
N GLU A 139 -13.75 8.32 -7.31
CA GLU A 139 -13.84 8.08 -5.86
C GLU A 139 -12.75 8.84 -5.07
N GLU A 140 -11.73 9.39 -5.73
CA GLU A 140 -10.55 10.06 -5.15
C GLU A 140 -10.54 11.58 -5.35
N HIS A 141 -11.69 12.16 -5.66
CA HIS A 141 -11.85 13.59 -6.02
C HIS A 141 -11.46 14.57 -4.90
N ASP A 142 -11.33 14.13 -3.65
CA ASP A 142 -10.95 14.95 -2.48
C ASP A 142 -9.50 14.72 -2.01
N LEU A 143 -8.71 13.97 -2.78
CA LEU A 143 -7.32 13.68 -2.51
C LEU A 143 -6.46 14.94 -2.64
N VAL A 144 -5.56 15.16 -1.68
CA VAL A 144 -4.65 16.30 -1.65
C VAL A 144 -3.20 15.81 -1.61
N VAL A 145 -2.41 16.20 -2.60
CA VAL A 145 -0.98 15.88 -2.65
C VAL A 145 -0.20 16.84 -1.74
N ARG A 146 0.70 16.28 -0.94
CA ARG A 146 1.59 17.02 -0.02
C ARG A 146 3.05 16.68 -0.32
N ARG A 147 3.86 17.69 -0.68
CA ARG A 147 5.31 17.58 -0.76
C ARG A 147 5.90 18.00 0.57
N VAL A 148 6.62 17.11 1.25
CA VAL A 148 7.23 17.37 2.56
C VAL A 148 8.70 16.96 2.54
N SER A 149 9.54 17.63 3.32
CA SER A 149 10.94 17.19 3.47
C SER A 149 11.00 15.84 4.17
N VAL A 150 12.01 15.02 3.86
CA VAL A 150 12.23 13.73 4.53
C VAL A 150 12.30 13.92 6.06
N ARG A 151 12.92 15.00 6.52
CA ARG A 151 13.00 15.34 7.95
C ARG A 151 11.62 15.59 8.56
N GLU A 152 10.76 16.33 7.87
CA GLU A 152 9.39 16.60 8.30
C GLU A 152 8.55 15.32 8.30
N PHE A 153 8.67 14.49 7.27
CA PHE A 153 8.03 13.19 7.19
C PHE A 153 8.42 12.28 8.38
N GLU A 154 9.73 12.19 8.69
CA GLU A 154 10.20 11.40 9.83
C GLU A 154 9.69 11.95 11.17
N GLN A 155 9.56 13.28 11.29
CA GLN A 155 8.95 13.88 12.47
C GLN A 155 7.44 13.56 12.56
N MET A 156 6.71 13.59 11.44
CA MET A 156 5.30 13.20 11.38
C MET A 156 5.05 11.75 11.81
N LEU A 157 6.00 10.83 11.55
CA LEU A 157 5.93 9.45 12.05
C LEU A 157 6.07 9.42 13.59
N LEU A 158 7.00 10.20 14.16
CA LEU A 158 7.22 10.25 15.61
C LEU A 158 6.06 10.93 16.35
N ASP A 159 5.43 11.92 15.72
CA ASP A 159 4.31 12.68 16.27
C ASP A 159 2.94 11.98 16.03
N GLU A 160 2.95 10.76 15.50
CA GLU A 160 1.74 9.95 15.20
C GLU A 160 0.77 10.66 14.23
N VAL A 161 1.26 11.57 13.38
CA VAL A 161 0.49 12.20 12.30
C VAL A 161 0.29 11.23 11.15
N ILE A 162 1.33 10.46 10.82
CA ILE A 162 1.26 9.36 9.85
C ILE A 162 1.14 8.05 10.63
N VAL A 163 -0.04 7.45 10.56
CA VAL A 163 -0.38 6.21 11.29
C VAL A 163 -0.71 5.04 10.36
N ASP A 164 -0.67 5.27 9.04
CA ASP A 164 -0.82 4.20 8.07
C ASP A 164 0.33 3.21 8.16
N ASN A 165 0.02 1.96 8.53
CA ASN A 165 1.03 0.92 8.74
C ASN A 165 1.79 0.57 7.45
N CYS A 166 1.17 0.72 6.29
CA CYS A 166 1.81 0.45 5.00
C CYS A 166 2.90 1.49 4.71
N SER A 167 2.62 2.77 4.93
CA SER A 167 3.58 3.86 4.80
C SER A 167 4.74 3.73 5.78
N VAL A 168 4.44 3.39 7.05
CA VAL A 168 5.47 3.17 8.09
C VAL A 168 6.37 2.00 7.69
N ALA A 169 5.80 0.88 7.25
CA ALA A 169 6.57 -0.31 6.86
C ALA A 169 7.41 -0.05 5.60
N ALA A 170 6.84 0.62 4.59
CA ALA A 170 7.54 0.98 3.36
C ALA A 170 8.75 1.87 3.67
N TRP A 171 8.58 2.89 4.51
CA TRP A 171 9.67 3.77 4.91
C TRP A 171 10.76 3.02 5.69
N GLY A 172 10.38 2.19 6.65
CA GLY A 172 11.32 1.35 7.40
C GLY A 172 12.15 0.45 6.48
N LEU A 173 11.51 -0.18 5.49
CA LEU A 173 12.18 -1.00 4.49
C LEU A 173 13.14 -0.17 3.62
N TYR A 174 12.72 1.00 3.15
CA TYR A 174 13.56 1.92 2.39
C TYR A 174 14.82 2.33 3.17
N LYS A 175 14.70 2.67 4.46
CA LYS A 175 15.85 3.04 5.32
C LYS A 175 16.85 1.90 5.39
N VAL A 176 16.41 0.66 5.62
CA VAL A 176 17.29 -0.52 5.67
C VAL A 176 17.91 -0.82 4.31
N TRP A 177 17.16 -0.68 3.22
CA TRP A 177 17.66 -0.86 1.87
C TRP A 177 18.73 0.17 1.53
N ARG A 178 18.49 1.45 1.84
CA ARG A 178 19.40 2.57 1.57
C ARG A 178 20.76 2.43 2.28
N GLU A 179 20.78 1.91 3.53
CA GLU A 179 22.02 1.68 4.28
C GLU A 179 22.95 0.63 3.64
N ARG A 180 22.46 -0.12 2.64
CA ARG A 180 23.21 -1.17 1.96
C ARG A 180 23.69 -0.76 0.55
N GLN A 181 23.35 0.44 0.12
CA GLN A 181 23.82 1.00 -1.16
C GLN A 181 25.13 1.75 -0.97
#